data_f27e2bf12a3ff4d0eea749168ba82661
#
_entry.id   f27e2bf12a3ff4d0eea749168ba82661
#
_cell.length_a   1.000
_cell.length_b   1.000
_cell.length_c   1.000
_cell.angle_alpha   90.00
_cell.angle_beta   90.00
_cell.angle_gamma   90.00
#
_symmetry.space_group_name_H-M   'P 1'
#
loop_
_entity.id
_entity.type
_entity.pdbx_description
1 polymer ?
#
loop_
_entity_poly.entity_id
_entity_poly.type
_entity_poly.pdbx_seq_one_letter_code
_entity_poly.pdbx_strand_id
1 'polypeptide(L)'
;QRQMCIRDRRTSDNLDMYNGAPDRYDWKLEGKKEMYIASDSYKLDSPTLKYADIIKAGHINQDLARYELRRVWHVVATLKEGQRHIYAKRDFYIDEDTWQAAVIDHYDGRGQLWRVAEAHAENYYDKQVPWYALETLYDLQSGRYLALGMKNEEKQAYDFGFTATTSDFTPAALRQDGVR
;
A
#
# COMPACT_ATOMS: atom_id res chain seq x y z
N GLN A 1 -3.79 3.14 22.45
CA GLN A 1 -4.71 3.20 21.32
C GLN A 1 -5.28 1.80 21.08
N ARG A 2 -6.59 1.62 21.27
CA ARG A 2 -7.28 0.40 20.82
C ARG A 2 -7.25 0.42 19.31
N GLN A 3 -6.46 -0.43 18.68
CA GLN A 3 -6.67 -0.78 17.29
C GLN A 3 -8.05 -1.45 17.20
N MET A 4 -9.04 -0.71 16.73
CA MET A 4 -10.33 -1.27 16.43
C MET A 4 -10.21 -2.11 15.17
N CYS A 5 -10.04 -3.43 15.35
CA CYS A 5 -10.36 -4.40 14.30
C CYS A 5 -11.88 -4.41 14.13
N ILE A 6 -12.41 -3.43 13.44
CA ILE A 6 -13.81 -3.43 13.03
C ILE A 6 -13.92 -4.38 11.85
N ARG A 7 -14.59 -5.49 12.05
CA ARG A 7 -15.17 -6.48 11.10
C ARG A 7 -14.48 -6.74 9.74
N ASP A 8 -13.70 -5.86 9.20
CA ASP A 8 -13.11 -5.94 7.85
C ASP A 8 -11.66 -6.41 7.82
N ARG A 9 -11.11 -6.85 8.96
CA ARG A 9 -9.85 -7.60 9.01
C ARG A 9 -8.62 -6.87 8.50
N ARG A 10 -8.67 -5.55 8.32
CA ARG A 10 -7.55 -4.68 7.99
C ARG A 10 -7.13 -3.91 9.23
N THR A 11 -5.85 -3.70 9.40
CA THR A 11 -5.30 -2.80 10.42
C THR A 11 -4.99 -1.45 9.79
N SER A 12 -5.06 -0.37 10.58
CA SER A 12 -4.77 0.99 10.11
C SER A 12 -3.35 1.17 9.58
N ASP A 13 -2.44 0.29 9.97
CA ASP A 13 -1.06 0.30 9.50
C ASP A 13 -0.85 -0.34 8.12
N ASN A 14 -1.91 -0.85 7.48
CA ASN A 14 -1.90 -1.25 6.07
C ASN A 14 -2.25 -0.10 5.10
N LEU A 15 -2.50 1.12 5.59
CA LEU A 15 -2.75 2.27 4.74
C LEU A 15 -1.45 2.68 4.04
N ASP A 16 -1.55 3.09 2.76
CA ASP A 16 -0.40 3.47 1.92
C ASP A 16 0.73 2.41 2.01
N MET A 17 0.36 1.15 1.76
CA MET A 17 1.16 -0.04 1.95
C MET A 17 1.59 -0.26 3.41
N TYR A 18 2.20 0.73 4.05
CA TYR A 18 2.58 0.67 5.45
C TYR A 18 2.54 2.05 6.14
N ASN A 19 1.64 2.19 7.09
CA ASN A 19 1.51 3.38 7.94
C ASN A 19 1.57 3.00 9.43
N GLY A 20 2.46 2.10 9.78
CA GLY A 20 2.66 1.60 11.13
C GLY A 20 3.80 2.31 11.87
N ALA A 21 3.78 2.23 13.20
CA ALA A 21 4.90 2.66 14.01
C ALA A 21 6.05 1.64 13.88
N PRO A 22 7.24 2.06 13.43
CA PRO A 22 8.35 1.14 13.17
C PRO A 22 8.96 0.56 14.44
N ASP A 23 8.73 1.16 15.60
CA ASP A 23 9.23 0.75 16.90
C ASP A 23 8.68 -0.58 17.42
N ARG A 24 7.57 -1.07 16.84
CA ARG A 24 6.95 -2.35 17.21
C ARG A 24 7.68 -3.57 16.67
N TYR A 25 8.55 -3.37 15.68
CA TYR A 25 9.23 -4.45 14.98
C TYR A 25 10.73 -4.34 15.11
N ASP A 26 11.40 -5.47 15.09
CA ASP A 26 12.82 -5.59 14.82
C ASP A 26 12.99 -5.71 13.30
N TRP A 27 13.81 -4.83 12.73
CA TRP A 27 13.99 -4.70 11.30
C TRP A 27 15.33 -5.28 10.87
N LYS A 28 15.31 -6.06 9.80
CA LYS A 28 16.51 -6.65 9.21
C LYS A 28 16.52 -6.43 7.71
N LEU A 29 17.61 -5.85 7.19
CA LEU A 29 17.86 -5.77 5.77
C LEU A 29 18.47 -7.10 5.31
N GLU A 30 17.76 -7.83 4.44
CA GLU A 30 18.25 -9.09 3.86
C GLU A 30 19.10 -8.85 2.61
N GLY A 31 18.96 -7.70 1.95
CA GLY A 31 19.71 -7.33 0.77
C GLY A 31 18.82 -7.03 -0.43
N LYS A 32 19.41 -7.03 -1.62
CA LYS A 32 18.71 -6.83 -2.88
C LYS A 32 18.37 -8.15 -3.55
N LYS A 33 17.26 -8.17 -4.29
CA LYS A 33 16.91 -9.25 -5.21
C LYS A 33 16.16 -8.73 -6.42
N GLU A 34 16.11 -9.51 -7.48
CA GLU A 34 15.27 -9.25 -8.63
C GLU A 34 13.93 -9.97 -8.47
N MET A 35 12.85 -9.27 -8.77
CA MET A 35 11.51 -9.83 -8.82
C MET A 35 10.60 -9.03 -9.75
N TYR A 36 9.53 -9.65 -10.22
CA TYR A 36 8.48 -8.92 -10.93
C TYR A 36 7.65 -8.13 -9.93
N ILE A 37 7.56 -6.82 -10.14
CA ILE A 37 6.69 -5.91 -9.38
C ILE A 37 5.79 -5.15 -10.32
N ALA A 38 4.63 -4.72 -9.84
CA ALA A 38 3.73 -3.87 -10.61
C ALA A 38 4.38 -2.49 -10.82
N SER A 39 4.49 -2.08 -12.07
CA SER A 39 5.16 -0.83 -12.46
C SER A 39 4.52 -0.26 -13.71
N ASP A 40 4.60 1.07 -13.87
CA ASP A 40 4.01 1.82 -15.00
C ASP A 40 2.54 1.44 -15.26
N SER A 41 1.75 1.44 -14.19
CA SER A 41 0.38 0.93 -14.12
C SER A 41 -0.67 1.88 -14.72
N TYR A 42 -0.30 2.65 -15.75
CA TYR A 42 -1.13 3.70 -16.37
C TYR A 42 -2.47 3.21 -16.94
N LYS A 43 -2.57 1.92 -17.32
CA LYS A 43 -3.85 1.36 -17.75
C LYS A 43 -4.86 1.33 -16.61
N LEU A 44 -4.40 0.97 -15.39
CA LEU A 44 -5.24 0.94 -14.20
C LEU A 44 -5.73 2.33 -13.81
N ASP A 45 -4.95 3.37 -14.09
CA ASP A 45 -5.29 4.75 -13.77
C ASP A 45 -6.07 5.48 -14.87
N SER A 46 -6.41 4.80 -15.95
CA SER A 46 -7.11 5.43 -17.08
C SER A 46 -8.46 5.99 -16.66
N PRO A 47 -8.74 7.29 -16.96
CA PRO A 47 -10.02 7.92 -16.64
C PRO A 47 -11.19 7.38 -17.50
N THR A 48 -10.91 6.55 -18.50
CA THR A 48 -11.94 5.89 -19.32
C THR A 48 -12.50 4.63 -18.67
N LEU A 49 -11.81 4.09 -17.66
CA LEU A 49 -12.24 2.90 -16.93
C LEU A 49 -13.21 3.26 -15.80
N LYS A 50 -14.13 2.34 -15.53
CA LYS A 50 -14.97 2.33 -14.35
C LYS A 50 -14.38 1.41 -13.28
N TYR A 51 -14.72 1.65 -12.02
CA TYR A 51 -14.30 0.74 -10.93
C TYR A 51 -14.71 -0.71 -11.20
N ALA A 52 -15.88 -0.92 -11.83
CA ALA A 52 -16.35 -2.25 -12.22
C ALA A 52 -15.48 -2.95 -13.30
N ASP A 53 -14.71 -2.20 -14.08
CA ASP A 53 -13.78 -2.74 -15.07
C ASP A 53 -12.53 -3.29 -14.39
N ILE A 54 -12.13 -2.67 -13.28
CA ILE A 54 -10.93 -2.99 -12.51
C ILE A 54 -11.23 -4.09 -11.49
N ILE A 55 -12.31 -3.95 -10.72
CA ILE A 55 -12.65 -4.88 -9.62
C ILE A 55 -13.32 -6.13 -10.18
N LYS A 56 -12.69 -7.28 -9.95
CA LYS A 56 -13.21 -8.61 -10.32
C LYS A 56 -13.31 -9.53 -9.11
N ALA A 57 -13.89 -10.69 -9.28
CA ALA A 57 -14.00 -11.67 -8.21
C ALA A 57 -12.61 -12.25 -7.87
N GLY A 58 -12.20 -12.15 -6.62
CA GLY A 58 -10.95 -12.71 -6.10
C GLY A 58 -9.68 -11.86 -6.36
N HIS A 59 -9.64 -11.06 -7.40
CA HIS A 59 -8.51 -10.20 -7.75
C HIS A 59 -8.93 -9.05 -8.67
N ILE A 60 -8.06 -8.07 -8.87
CA ILE A 60 -8.28 -7.02 -9.88
C ILE A 60 -8.14 -7.60 -11.29
N ASN A 61 -8.64 -6.88 -12.29
CA ASN A 61 -8.51 -7.28 -13.69
C ASN A 61 -7.04 -7.28 -14.13
N GLN A 62 -6.47 -8.46 -14.30
CA GLN A 62 -5.06 -8.66 -14.64
C GLN A 62 -4.68 -8.20 -16.05
N ASP A 63 -5.62 -8.05 -16.98
CA ASP A 63 -5.37 -7.50 -18.31
C ASP A 63 -4.99 -6.00 -18.27
N LEU A 64 -5.29 -5.35 -17.16
CA LEU A 64 -4.96 -3.96 -16.89
C LEU A 64 -3.66 -3.79 -16.10
N ALA A 65 -3.21 -4.84 -15.41
CA ALA A 65 -1.99 -4.82 -14.63
C ALA A 65 -0.76 -4.91 -15.55
N ARG A 66 0.34 -4.31 -15.11
CA ARG A 66 1.63 -4.38 -15.80
C ARG A 66 2.73 -4.67 -14.78
N TYR A 67 3.62 -5.59 -15.12
CA TYR A 67 4.73 -6.01 -14.27
C TYR A 67 6.05 -5.86 -15.00
N GLU A 68 7.08 -5.47 -14.25
CA GLU A 68 8.47 -5.40 -14.72
C GLU A 68 9.39 -6.17 -13.81
N LEU A 69 10.44 -6.77 -14.38
CA LEU A 69 11.54 -7.32 -13.60
C LEU A 69 12.38 -6.16 -13.09
N ARG A 70 12.36 -5.96 -11.77
CA ARG A 70 13.07 -4.85 -11.12
C ARG A 70 13.86 -5.35 -9.92
N ARG A 71 14.82 -4.56 -9.48
CA ARG A 71 15.55 -4.83 -8.23
C ARG A 71 14.83 -4.18 -7.07
N VAL A 72 14.68 -4.96 -6.01
CA VAL A 72 14.05 -4.51 -4.78
C VAL A 72 14.95 -4.76 -3.57
N TRP A 73 14.83 -3.90 -2.58
CA TRP A 73 15.36 -4.16 -1.25
C TRP A 73 14.39 -5.08 -0.50
N HIS A 74 14.91 -6.20 0.00
CA HIS A 74 14.16 -7.09 0.88
C HIS A 74 14.44 -6.72 2.34
N VAL A 75 13.40 -6.29 3.05
CA VAL A 75 13.46 -5.91 4.46
C VAL A 75 12.46 -6.74 5.25
N VAL A 76 12.93 -7.39 6.30
CA VAL A 76 12.11 -8.22 7.18
C VAL A 76 11.82 -7.46 8.48
N ALA A 77 10.55 -7.42 8.86
CA ALA A 77 10.08 -6.88 10.13
C ALA A 77 9.49 -8.01 10.98
N THR A 78 10.12 -8.31 12.12
CA THR A 78 9.66 -9.30 13.09
C THR A 78 9.07 -8.59 14.31
N LEU A 79 7.86 -8.96 14.71
CA LEU A 79 7.19 -8.35 15.85
C LEU A 79 8.02 -8.60 17.14
N LYS A 80 8.32 -7.52 17.85
CA LYS A 80 9.10 -7.58 19.10
C LYS A 80 8.37 -8.36 20.17
N GLU A 81 9.12 -9.02 21.04
CA GLU A 81 8.58 -9.67 22.23
C GLU A 81 7.79 -8.68 23.10
N GLY A 82 6.65 -9.13 23.60
CA GLY A 82 5.74 -8.29 24.39
C GLY A 82 4.84 -7.36 23.57
N GLN A 83 5.10 -7.16 22.28
CA GLN A 83 4.22 -6.41 21.39
C GLN A 83 3.06 -7.27 20.89
N ARG A 84 1.94 -6.62 20.57
CA ARG A 84 0.74 -7.30 20.04
C ARG A 84 0.37 -6.73 18.68
N HIS A 85 0.32 -7.61 17.71
CA HIS A 85 -0.18 -7.31 16.37
C HIS A 85 -0.75 -8.57 15.72
N ILE A 86 -1.63 -8.43 14.73
CA ILE A 86 -2.15 -9.59 13.98
C ILE A 86 -1.09 -10.20 13.06
N TYR A 87 -0.07 -9.43 12.66
CA TYR A 87 1.05 -9.90 11.85
C TYR A 87 2.29 -10.04 12.73
N ALA A 88 2.75 -11.28 12.86
CA ALA A 88 3.96 -11.61 13.62
C ALA A 88 5.24 -11.27 12.82
N LYS A 89 5.15 -11.32 11.49
CA LYS A 89 6.24 -10.99 10.59
C LYS A 89 5.70 -10.32 9.32
N ARG A 90 6.50 -9.45 8.72
CA ARG A 90 6.28 -8.89 7.38
C ARG A 90 7.57 -8.92 6.59
N ASP A 91 7.46 -9.25 5.32
CA ASP A 91 8.54 -9.12 4.36
C ASP A 91 8.20 -7.98 3.39
N PHE A 92 9.00 -6.94 3.39
CA PHE A 92 8.84 -5.77 2.53
C PHE A 92 9.74 -5.92 1.31
N TYR A 93 9.20 -5.65 0.15
CA TYR A 93 9.93 -5.54 -1.10
C TYR A 93 9.81 -4.11 -1.60
N ILE A 94 10.89 -3.35 -1.43
CA ILE A 94 10.95 -1.91 -1.70
C ILE A 94 11.68 -1.71 -3.01
N ASP A 95 11.03 -1.06 -3.97
CA ASP A 95 11.65 -0.74 -5.26
C ASP A 95 12.86 0.18 -5.06
N GLU A 96 14.00 -0.16 -5.67
CA GLU A 96 15.26 0.58 -5.44
C GLU A 96 15.26 1.97 -6.07
N ASP A 97 14.45 2.20 -7.10
CA ASP A 97 14.42 3.47 -7.81
C ASP A 97 13.44 4.47 -7.17
N THR A 98 12.28 4.02 -6.76
CA THR A 98 11.23 4.88 -6.21
C THR A 98 11.22 4.93 -4.68
N TRP A 99 11.87 3.97 -4.01
CA TRP A 99 11.86 3.75 -2.56
C TRP A 99 10.46 3.47 -2.00
N GLN A 100 9.51 3.10 -2.85
CA GLN A 100 8.17 2.71 -2.45
C GLN A 100 8.10 1.20 -2.19
N ALA A 101 7.28 0.79 -1.22
CA ALA A 101 6.98 -0.61 -1.02
C ALA A 101 6.12 -1.11 -2.19
N ALA A 102 6.65 -2.05 -2.98
CA ALA A 102 5.94 -2.64 -4.11
C ALA A 102 5.07 -3.82 -3.69
N VAL A 103 5.61 -4.66 -2.79
CA VAL A 103 4.91 -5.82 -2.25
C VAL A 103 5.23 -5.94 -0.76
N ILE A 104 4.25 -6.36 0.03
CA ILE A 104 4.46 -6.71 1.45
C ILE A 104 3.74 -8.03 1.74
N ASP A 105 4.50 -9.03 2.14
CA ASP A 105 3.98 -10.29 2.65
C ASP A 105 3.72 -10.18 4.16
N HIS A 106 2.53 -10.59 4.58
CA HIS A 106 2.11 -10.53 5.97
C HIS A 106 1.89 -11.94 6.52
N TYR A 107 2.60 -12.27 7.58
CA TYR A 107 2.56 -13.58 8.22
C TYR A 107 1.81 -13.51 9.55
N ASP A 108 1.00 -14.54 9.80
CA ASP A 108 0.28 -14.68 11.07
C ASP A 108 1.19 -15.17 12.22
N GLY A 109 0.63 -15.30 13.43
CA GLY A 109 1.37 -15.78 14.62
C GLY A 109 1.86 -17.21 14.53
N ARG A 110 1.44 -17.99 13.52
CA ARG A 110 1.91 -19.36 13.24
C ARG A 110 2.99 -19.39 12.16
N GLY A 111 3.39 -18.22 11.65
CA GLY A 111 4.37 -18.09 10.57
C GLY A 111 3.82 -18.44 9.19
N GLN A 112 2.49 -18.50 9.01
CA GLN A 112 1.89 -18.76 7.71
C GLN A 112 1.65 -17.44 6.96
N LEU A 113 1.96 -17.42 5.66
CA LEU A 113 1.61 -16.31 4.80
C LEU A 113 0.09 -16.17 4.76
N TRP A 114 -0.39 -15.06 5.27
CA TRP A 114 -1.82 -14.79 5.40
C TRP A 114 -2.33 -13.79 4.39
N ARG A 115 -1.61 -12.67 4.23
CA ARG A 115 -2.02 -11.60 3.33
C ARG A 115 -0.84 -11.09 2.51
N VAL A 116 -1.16 -10.59 1.33
CA VAL A 116 -0.19 -9.92 0.46
C VAL A 116 -0.75 -8.55 0.11
N ALA A 117 0.01 -7.50 0.40
CA ALA A 117 -0.23 -6.17 -0.13
C ALA A 117 0.59 -5.97 -1.39
N GLU A 118 -0.01 -5.36 -2.41
CA GLU A 118 0.65 -5.05 -3.67
C GLU A 118 0.29 -3.63 -4.10
N ALA A 119 1.29 -2.84 -4.42
CA ALA A 119 1.14 -1.49 -4.95
C ALA A 119 1.33 -1.51 -6.46
N HIS A 120 0.36 -0.99 -7.19
CA HIS A 120 0.44 -0.80 -8.63
C HIS A 120 0.98 0.60 -8.91
N ALA A 121 2.31 0.71 -8.99
CA ALA A 121 3.02 1.97 -9.12
C ALA A 121 2.88 2.60 -10.51
N GLU A 122 2.89 3.91 -10.55
CA GLU A 122 2.99 4.75 -11.74
C GLU A 122 3.88 5.95 -11.48
N ASN A 123 4.39 6.58 -12.53
CA ASN A 123 5.21 7.79 -12.45
C ASN A 123 4.53 8.95 -13.14
N TYR A 124 4.37 10.05 -12.43
CA TYR A 124 4.01 11.34 -13.01
C TYR A 124 5.28 12.04 -13.47
N TYR A 125 5.75 11.71 -14.67
CA TYR A 125 7.04 12.17 -15.20
C TYR A 125 7.14 13.70 -15.33
N ASP A 126 6.04 14.37 -15.61
CA ASP A 126 5.96 15.82 -15.66
C ASP A 126 6.08 16.50 -14.29
N LYS A 127 5.83 15.74 -13.21
CA LYS A 127 5.94 16.19 -11.81
C LYS A 127 7.11 15.54 -11.08
N GLN A 128 7.73 14.53 -11.67
CA GLN A 128 8.80 13.73 -11.05
C GLN A 128 8.36 13.09 -9.71
N VAL A 129 7.11 12.61 -9.68
CA VAL A 129 6.51 11.98 -8.49
C VAL A 129 6.11 10.55 -8.82
N PRO A 130 6.73 9.53 -8.19
CA PRO A 130 6.20 8.18 -8.21
C PRO A 130 5.04 8.06 -7.23
N TRP A 131 3.96 7.38 -7.64
CA TRP A 131 2.80 7.15 -6.80
C TRP A 131 2.11 5.83 -7.15
N TYR A 132 0.97 5.56 -6.56
CA TYR A 132 0.17 4.36 -6.81
C TYR A 132 -1.08 4.68 -7.63
N ALA A 133 -1.32 3.92 -8.69
CA ALA A 133 -2.60 3.89 -9.38
C ALA A 133 -3.67 3.24 -8.47
N LEU A 134 -3.29 2.19 -7.77
CA LEU A 134 -4.06 1.56 -6.69
C LEU A 134 -3.17 0.67 -5.81
N GLU A 135 -3.66 0.39 -4.61
CA GLU A 135 -3.11 -0.62 -3.71
C GLU A 135 -4.12 -1.77 -3.55
N THR A 136 -3.62 -2.99 -3.45
CA THR A 136 -4.43 -4.15 -3.12
C THR A 136 -3.94 -4.82 -1.83
N LEU A 137 -4.86 -5.40 -1.07
CA LEU A 137 -4.54 -6.27 0.06
C LEU A 137 -5.33 -7.56 -0.10
N TYR A 138 -4.67 -8.62 -0.50
CA TYR A 138 -5.25 -9.94 -0.69
C TYR A 138 -5.20 -10.75 0.61
N ASP A 139 -6.32 -11.31 1.03
CA ASP A 139 -6.40 -12.28 2.13
C ASP A 139 -6.47 -13.69 1.54
N LEU A 140 -5.35 -14.39 1.62
CA LEU A 140 -5.17 -15.70 0.98
C LEU A 140 -5.99 -16.82 1.65
N GLN A 141 -6.41 -16.61 2.90
CA GLN A 141 -7.24 -17.60 3.61
C GLN A 141 -8.72 -17.45 3.27
N SER A 142 -9.22 -16.23 3.12
CA SER A 142 -10.63 -15.98 2.83
C SER A 142 -10.93 -15.81 1.35
N GLY A 143 -9.93 -15.66 0.49
CA GLY A 143 -10.06 -15.37 -0.93
C GLY A 143 -10.63 -13.98 -1.23
N ARG A 144 -10.71 -13.10 -0.22
CA ARG A 144 -11.16 -11.71 -0.36
C ARG A 144 -9.97 -10.79 -0.59
N TYR A 145 -10.24 -9.66 -1.18
CA TYR A 145 -9.25 -8.59 -1.27
C TYR A 145 -9.90 -7.22 -1.08
N LEU A 146 -9.07 -6.24 -0.81
CA LEU A 146 -9.40 -4.84 -0.75
C LEU A 146 -8.58 -4.12 -1.83
N ALA A 147 -9.18 -3.20 -2.56
CA ALA A 147 -8.51 -2.28 -3.46
C ALA A 147 -8.74 -0.85 -2.98
N LEU A 148 -7.72 -0.03 -2.98
CA LEU A 148 -7.70 1.33 -2.48
C LEU A 148 -7.01 2.27 -3.47
N GLY A 149 -7.29 3.56 -3.35
CA GLY A 149 -6.59 4.61 -4.10
C GLY A 149 -7.05 4.78 -5.55
N MET A 150 -8.01 3.97 -6.02
CA MET A 150 -8.58 4.15 -7.36
C MET A 150 -9.22 5.55 -7.48
N LYS A 151 -8.97 6.23 -8.61
CA LYS A 151 -9.45 7.59 -8.86
C LYS A 151 -10.13 7.75 -10.23
N ASN A 152 -10.36 6.64 -10.95
CA ASN A 152 -10.87 6.63 -12.33
C ASN A 152 -12.24 7.32 -12.47
N GLU A 153 -13.08 7.32 -11.45
CA GLU A 153 -14.40 7.96 -11.45
C GLU A 153 -14.43 9.27 -10.65
N GLU A 154 -13.26 9.73 -10.15
CA GLU A 154 -13.14 10.99 -9.42
C GLU A 154 -12.98 12.18 -10.40
N LYS A 155 -13.54 13.32 -10.02
CA LYS A 155 -13.44 14.54 -10.85
C LYS A 155 -12.04 15.14 -10.86
N GLN A 156 -11.34 15.05 -9.73
CA GLN A 156 -9.97 15.51 -9.53
C GLN A 156 -9.27 14.56 -8.57
N ALA A 157 -8.23 13.90 -9.04
CA ALA A 157 -7.51 12.92 -8.26
C ALA A 157 -6.44 13.57 -7.36
N TYR A 158 -5.53 14.33 -7.98
CA TYR A 158 -4.42 14.99 -7.29
C TYR A 158 -4.26 16.43 -7.77
N ASP A 159 -3.88 17.31 -6.85
CA ASP A 159 -3.47 18.69 -7.14
C ASP A 159 -1.97 18.83 -6.85
N PHE A 160 -1.16 18.64 -7.88
CA PHE A 160 0.29 18.82 -7.78
C PHE A 160 0.72 20.30 -7.66
N GLY A 161 -0.21 21.25 -7.79
CA GLY A 161 0.00 22.66 -7.55
C GLY A 161 -0.32 23.09 -6.12
N PHE A 162 -0.83 22.18 -5.28
CA PHE A 162 -1.17 22.48 -3.89
C PHE A 162 0.05 22.95 -3.10
N THR A 163 -0.13 24.04 -2.38
CA THR A 163 0.88 24.58 -1.47
C THR A 163 0.35 24.55 -0.04
N ALA A 164 1.17 24.11 0.89
CA ALA A 164 0.84 24.05 2.29
C ALA A 164 1.92 24.73 3.14
N THR A 165 1.53 25.21 4.30
CA THR A 165 2.41 25.76 5.32
C THR A 165 2.53 24.82 6.51
N THR A 166 3.55 24.97 7.34
CA THR A 166 3.71 24.15 8.56
C THR A 166 2.50 24.23 9.50
N SER A 167 1.77 25.36 9.49
CA SER A 167 0.56 25.55 10.31
C SER A 167 -0.60 24.63 9.91
N ASP A 168 -0.65 24.18 8.63
CA ASP A 168 -1.71 23.32 8.13
C ASP A 168 -1.58 21.87 8.67
N PHE A 169 -0.40 21.51 9.18
CA PHE A 169 -0.11 20.20 9.76
C PHE A 169 -0.12 20.18 11.30
N THR A 170 -0.88 21.07 11.91
CA THR A 170 -1.03 21.11 13.38
C THR A 170 -2.26 20.32 13.85
N PRO A 171 -2.28 19.83 15.12
CA PRO A 171 -3.47 19.23 15.69
C PRO A 171 -4.71 20.15 15.71
N ALA A 172 -4.51 21.47 15.70
CA ALA A 172 -5.58 22.45 15.62
C ALA A 172 -6.19 22.50 14.22
N ALA A 173 -5.36 22.55 13.17
CA ALA A 173 -5.81 22.50 11.78
C ALA A 173 -6.61 21.21 11.50
N LEU A 174 -6.09 20.06 11.92
CA LEU A 174 -6.77 18.76 11.76
C LEU A 174 -8.17 18.74 12.43
N ARG A 175 -8.31 19.38 13.60
CA ARG A 175 -9.61 19.48 14.25
C ARG A 175 -10.58 20.38 13.50
N GLN A 176 -10.12 21.45 12.86
CA GLN A 176 -10.96 22.32 12.04
C GLN A 176 -11.43 21.63 10.77
N ASP A 177 -10.58 20.86 10.12
CA ASP A 177 -10.95 20.12 8.90
C ASP A 177 -11.95 18.99 9.18
N GLY A 178 -11.90 18.41 10.36
CA GLY A 178 -12.84 17.35 10.77
C GLY A 178 -14.25 17.82 11.16
N VAL A 179 -14.52 19.14 11.14
CA VAL A 179 -15.83 19.75 11.53
C VAL A 179 -16.65 20.18 10.30
N ARG A 180 -16.16 19.97 9.11
CA ARG A 180 -16.85 20.32 7.84
C ARG A 180 -17.76 19.20 7.34
#